data_6d652a6179baf5f69d9bf7cffdaa6ca6
#
_entry.id   6d652a6179baf5f69d9bf7cffdaa6ca6
#
_cell.length_a   1.000
_cell.length_b   1.000
_cell.length_c   1.000
_cell.angle_alpha   90.00
_cell.angle_beta   90.00
_cell.angle_gamma   90.00
#
_symmetry.space_group_name_H-M   'P 1'
#
loop_
_entity.id
_entity.type
_entity.pdbx_description
1 polymer ?
#
loop_
_entity_poly.entity_id
_entity_poly.type
_entity_poly.pdbx_seq_one_letter_code
_entity_poly.pdbx_strand_id
1 'polypeptide(L)'
;MKIDLHIHTTYSDGTFYPEQVVDTAIDCGLDAIAITDHDNILAYDIAINYVKANDKKLEIIPGVEINTLYKGNEVHILGYFMDFENSDFQNLLKVQQQARVKQTKEMIVLLKKKAGINIKYEDIKKLVAPQGSIGRPHIARAITSAGGTSSVIEAYAKYINDASPVYIQRKTVSPHEAVEVIYDAGGIPVFAHPIDVDTIFEKLATELISYGLRGVEAYHRKHSPAVVEYFSSMAEKMGLIITGGSDFHTPSANHGNILMGKNLVPSWVYDELVKEKKKVELR
;
A
#
# COMPACT_ATOMS: atom_id res chain seq x y z
N MET A 1 22.59 -3.01 5.53
CA MET A 1 21.22 -3.54 5.77
C MET A 1 20.53 -3.77 4.45
N LYS A 2 19.85 -4.89 4.32
CA LYS A 2 18.89 -5.15 3.23
C LYS A 2 17.50 -4.83 3.73
N ILE A 3 16.76 -4.03 3.00
CA ILE A 3 15.44 -3.54 3.43
C ILE A 3 14.39 -3.67 2.34
N ASP A 4 13.13 -3.73 2.76
CA ASP A 4 11.97 -3.62 1.88
C ASP A 4 10.87 -2.84 2.63
N LEU A 5 10.57 -1.63 2.18
CA LEU A 5 9.69 -0.71 2.90
C LEU A 5 8.27 -0.66 2.34
N HIS A 6 7.89 -1.60 1.45
CA HIS A 6 6.56 -1.62 0.85
C HIS A 6 6.09 -3.06 0.63
N ILE A 7 5.34 -3.58 1.59
CA ILE A 7 4.88 -4.98 1.63
C ILE A 7 3.42 -5.04 2.10
N HIS A 8 2.64 -5.89 1.43
CA HIS A 8 1.24 -6.14 1.78
C HIS A 8 1.01 -7.53 2.34
N THR A 9 0.02 -7.65 3.22
CA THR A 9 -0.39 -8.91 3.86
C THR A 9 -1.85 -9.24 3.56
N THR A 10 -2.36 -10.31 4.15
CA THR A 10 -3.80 -10.64 4.12
C THR A 10 -4.68 -9.62 4.84
N TYR A 11 -4.11 -8.63 5.52
CA TYR A 11 -4.84 -7.51 6.11
C TYR A 11 -5.19 -6.40 5.10
N SER A 12 -4.62 -6.50 3.89
CA SER A 12 -5.11 -5.80 2.69
C SER A 12 -5.25 -6.82 1.56
N ASP A 13 -4.54 -6.67 0.48
CA ASP A 13 -4.68 -7.48 -0.73
C ASP A 13 -3.47 -8.38 -1.02
N GLY A 14 -2.54 -8.47 -0.08
CA GLY A 14 -1.52 -9.51 -0.05
C GLY A 14 -2.13 -10.91 0.19
N THR A 15 -1.34 -11.95 -0.09
CA THR A 15 -1.76 -13.36 0.08
C THR A 15 -1.10 -14.05 1.26
N PHE A 16 -0.08 -13.44 1.85
CA PHE A 16 0.62 -14.00 3.01
C PHE A 16 0.10 -13.40 4.31
N TYR A 17 -0.04 -14.23 5.34
CA TYR A 17 -0.26 -13.76 6.70
C TYR A 17 0.98 -13.00 7.21
N PRO A 18 0.85 -12.09 8.17
CA PRO A 18 1.99 -11.32 8.69
C PRO A 18 3.17 -12.19 9.11
N GLU A 19 2.92 -13.34 9.73
CA GLU A 19 3.95 -14.29 10.16
C GLU A 19 4.70 -14.90 8.95
N GLN A 20 3.99 -15.20 7.87
CA GLN A 20 4.57 -15.70 6.63
C GLN A 20 5.41 -14.61 5.93
N VAL A 21 4.98 -13.36 6.01
CA VAL A 21 5.76 -12.21 5.51
C VAL A 21 7.07 -12.11 6.29
N VAL A 22 7.04 -12.22 7.61
CA VAL A 22 8.24 -12.19 8.47
C VAL A 22 9.20 -13.33 8.09
N ASP A 23 8.72 -14.57 8.00
CA ASP A 23 9.56 -15.71 7.65
C ASP A 23 10.17 -15.56 6.24
N THR A 24 9.35 -15.11 5.28
CA THR A 24 9.80 -14.87 3.91
C THR A 24 10.86 -13.76 3.84
N ALA A 25 10.69 -12.68 4.61
CA ALA A 25 11.66 -11.59 4.67
C ALA A 25 13.03 -12.09 5.19
N ILE A 26 13.02 -12.93 6.23
CA ILE A 26 14.23 -13.55 6.78
C ILE A 26 14.87 -14.47 5.74
N ASP A 27 14.10 -15.31 5.07
CA ASP A 27 14.59 -16.21 4.00
C ASP A 27 15.18 -15.45 2.82
N CYS A 28 14.66 -14.24 2.53
CA CYS A 28 15.22 -13.32 1.55
C CYS A 28 16.48 -12.57 2.05
N GLY A 29 16.84 -12.75 3.32
CA GLY A 29 17.98 -12.10 3.95
C GLY A 29 17.79 -10.60 4.19
N LEU A 30 16.54 -10.18 4.47
CA LEU A 30 16.21 -8.80 4.85
C LEU A 30 16.53 -8.58 6.34
N ASP A 31 17.00 -7.39 6.66
CA ASP A 31 17.29 -6.93 8.03
C ASP A 31 16.12 -6.11 8.60
N ALA A 32 15.40 -5.38 7.73
CA ALA A 32 14.23 -4.59 8.11
C ALA A 32 13.16 -4.59 7.01
N ILE A 33 11.89 -4.56 7.42
CA ILE A 33 10.75 -4.42 6.52
C ILE A 33 9.73 -3.42 7.08
N ALA A 34 8.95 -2.80 6.17
CA ALA A 34 7.71 -2.13 6.57
C ALA A 34 6.52 -2.89 5.96
N ILE A 35 5.56 -3.23 6.82
CA ILE A 35 4.25 -3.71 6.37
C ILE A 35 3.38 -2.48 6.17
N THR A 36 2.89 -2.29 4.94
CA THR A 36 2.20 -1.09 4.50
C THR A 36 0.84 -1.44 3.90
N ASP A 37 0.07 -2.25 4.59
CA ASP A 37 -1.26 -2.67 4.16
C ASP A 37 -2.15 -1.47 3.82
N HIS A 38 -2.95 -1.59 2.76
CA HIS A 38 -3.86 -0.53 2.32
C HIS A 38 -4.89 -0.16 3.39
N ASP A 39 -4.84 1.09 3.87
CA ASP A 39 -5.75 1.66 4.87
C ASP A 39 -5.91 0.79 6.14
N ASN A 40 -4.86 0.03 6.52
CA ASN A 40 -4.89 -0.91 7.62
C ASN A 40 -3.50 -1.05 8.29
N ILE A 41 -3.48 -1.16 9.62
CA ILE A 41 -2.24 -1.27 10.40
C ILE A 41 -2.19 -2.53 11.29
N LEU A 42 -3.24 -3.37 11.28
CA LEU A 42 -3.38 -4.49 12.21
C LEU A 42 -2.30 -5.57 12.05
N ALA A 43 -1.73 -5.70 10.86
CA ALA A 43 -0.67 -6.66 10.59
C ALA A 43 0.63 -6.35 11.35
N TYR A 44 0.87 -5.08 11.71
CA TYR A 44 2.08 -4.67 12.43
C TYR A 44 2.23 -5.36 13.77
N ASP A 45 1.19 -5.30 14.61
CA ASP A 45 1.24 -5.90 15.95
C ASP A 45 1.42 -7.42 15.89
N ILE A 46 0.82 -8.07 14.90
CA ILE A 46 0.97 -9.52 14.69
C ILE A 46 2.41 -9.85 14.31
N ALA A 47 2.96 -9.12 13.33
CA ALA A 47 4.33 -9.34 12.87
C ALA A 47 5.37 -9.11 13.97
N ILE A 48 5.27 -8.00 14.72
CA ILE A 48 6.24 -7.68 15.78
C ILE A 48 6.14 -8.66 16.96
N ASN A 49 4.92 -9.09 17.31
CA ASN A 49 4.73 -10.11 18.35
C ASN A 49 5.29 -11.46 17.91
N TYR A 50 5.12 -11.83 16.63
CA TYR A 50 5.70 -13.05 16.07
C TYR A 50 7.23 -13.03 16.08
N VAL A 51 7.84 -11.90 15.69
CA VAL A 51 9.30 -11.70 15.77
C VAL A 51 9.80 -11.87 17.19
N LYS A 52 9.16 -11.21 18.18
CA LYS A 52 9.54 -11.30 19.60
C LYS A 52 9.37 -12.70 20.18
N ALA A 53 8.23 -13.35 19.93
CA ALA A 53 7.91 -14.66 20.46
C ALA A 53 8.83 -15.77 19.93
N ASN A 54 9.42 -15.61 18.76
CA ASN A 54 10.28 -16.59 18.10
C ASN A 54 11.76 -16.17 18.04
N ASP A 55 12.16 -15.13 18.78
CA ASP A 55 13.53 -14.59 18.82
C ASP A 55 14.14 -14.37 17.42
N LYS A 56 13.32 -13.86 16.49
CA LYS A 56 13.73 -13.62 15.11
C LYS A 56 14.47 -12.29 14.96
N LYS A 57 15.47 -12.26 14.07
CA LYS A 57 16.28 -11.06 13.79
C LYS A 57 15.71 -10.37 12.54
N LEU A 58 14.66 -9.59 12.73
CA LEU A 58 14.07 -8.75 11.69
C LEU A 58 13.45 -7.54 12.36
N GLU A 59 13.77 -6.35 11.87
CA GLU A 59 13.11 -5.12 12.31
C GLU A 59 11.79 -4.93 11.52
N ILE A 60 10.71 -4.65 12.24
CA ILE A 60 9.41 -4.32 11.65
C ILE A 60 9.16 -2.84 11.85
N ILE A 61 9.18 -2.07 10.76
CA ILE A 61 8.90 -0.64 10.74
C ILE A 61 7.38 -0.45 10.68
N PRO A 62 6.78 0.38 11.57
CA PRO A 62 5.37 0.74 11.47
C PRO A 62 5.09 1.43 10.13
N GLY A 63 4.15 0.89 9.35
CA GLY A 63 3.83 1.39 8.03
C GLY A 63 2.35 1.30 7.68
N VAL A 64 1.93 2.08 6.68
CA VAL A 64 0.61 2.04 6.06
C VAL A 64 0.71 2.55 4.63
N GLU A 65 -0.16 2.11 3.73
CA GLU A 65 -0.39 2.74 2.44
C GLU A 65 -1.81 3.28 2.36
N ILE A 66 -1.95 4.61 2.36
CA ILE A 66 -3.24 5.29 2.23
C ILE A 66 -3.58 5.49 0.76
N ASN A 67 -4.72 4.95 0.37
CA ASN A 67 -5.26 5.12 -0.98
C ASN A 67 -6.04 6.42 -1.08
N THR A 68 -5.64 7.32 -1.97
CA THR A 68 -6.21 8.67 -2.11
C THR A 68 -6.70 8.93 -3.52
N LEU A 69 -7.43 10.04 -3.72
CA LEU A 69 -7.92 10.45 -5.03
C LEU A 69 -7.60 11.93 -5.29
N TYR A 70 -6.90 12.21 -6.39
CA TYR A 70 -6.59 13.56 -6.81
C TYR A 70 -7.04 13.79 -8.26
N LYS A 71 -8.05 14.63 -8.45
CA LYS A 71 -8.60 14.99 -9.78
C LYS A 71 -8.91 13.77 -10.67
N GLY A 72 -9.47 12.73 -10.08
CA GLY A 72 -9.80 11.49 -10.78
C GLY A 72 -8.69 10.46 -10.87
N ASN A 73 -7.45 10.80 -10.48
CA ASN A 73 -6.33 9.87 -10.43
C ASN A 73 -6.19 9.27 -9.03
N GLU A 74 -5.99 7.97 -8.96
CA GLU A 74 -5.64 7.27 -7.72
C GLU A 74 -4.18 7.55 -7.40
N VAL A 75 -3.92 8.06 -6.21
CA VAL A 75 -2.59 8.39 -5.69
C VAL A 75 -2.43 7.70 -4.35
N HIS A 76 -1.31 7.04 -4.15
CA HIS A 76 -1.04 6.38 -2.88
C HIS A 76 -0.01 7.16 -2.07
N ILE A 77 -0.22 7.21 -0.76
CA ILE A 77 0.68 7.83 0.21
C ILE A 77 1.09 6.77 1.23
N LEU A 78 2.39 6.45 1.25
CA LEU A 78 2.96 5.65 2.32
C LEU A 78 3.14 6.50 3.58
N GLY A 79 2.90 5.92 4.73
CA GLY A 79 3.24 6.51 6.02
C GLY A 79 4.17 5.58 6.78
N TYR A 80 5.18 6.15 7.45
CA TYR A 80 6.08 5.40 8.34
C TYR A 80 6.15 6.04 9.72
N PHE A 81 6.28 5.24 10.78
CA PHE A 81 6.51 5.65 12.16
C PHE A 81 5.44 6.54 12.78
N MET A 82 4.24 6.65 12.20
CA MET A 82 3.14 7.38 12.80
C MET A 82 2.68 6.73 14.10
N ASP A 83 2.18 7.55 15.00
CA ASP A 83 1.50 7.08 16.20
C ASP A 83 0.15 6.44 15.82
N PHE A 84 0.07 5.14 15.98
CA PHE A 84 -1.14 4.37 15.66
C PHE A 84 -2.33 4.69 16.58
N GLU A 85 -2.10 5.27 17.76
CA GLU A 85 -3.15 5.69 18.69
C GLU A 85 -3.66 7.11 18.41
N ASN A 86 -3.05 7.83 17.46
CA ASN A 86 -3.53 9.16 17.09
C ASN A 86 -4.97 9.10 16.56
N SER A 87 -5.86 9.91 17.17
CA SER A 87 -7.30 9.85 16.91
C SER A 87 -7.68 10.21 15.48
N ASP A 88 -6.99 11.17 14.86
CA ASP A 88 -7.29 11.64 13.51
C ASP A 88 -6.81 10.60 12.49
N PHE A 89 -5.66 9.98 12.74
CA PHE A 89 -5.17 8.86 11.95
C PHE A 89 -6.11 7.64 12.01
N GLN A 90 -6.56 7.26 13.20
CA GLN A 90 -7.54 6.18 13.38
C GLN A 90 -8.87 6.50 12.68
N ASN A 91 -9.33 7.75 12.75
CA ASN A 91 -10.55 8.17 12.06
C ASN A 91 -10.39 8.10 10.53
N LEU A 92 -9.24 8.53 10.00
CA LEU A 92 -8.91 8.41 8.57
C LEU A 92 -9.01 6.95 8.11
N LEU A 93 -8.37 6.01 8.81
CA LEU A 93 -8.42 4.58 8.48
C LEU A 93 -9.86 4.05 8.51
N LYS A 94 -10.64 4.42 9.52
CA LYS A 94 -12.06 4.03 9.65
C LYS A 94 -12.90 4.52 8.47
N VAL A 95 -12.74 5.78 8.08
CA VAL A 95 -13.44 6.38 6.93
C VAL A 95 -13.08 5.65 5.64
N GLN A 96 -11.79 5.38 5.44
CA GLN A 96 -11.28 4.65 4.28
C GLN A 96 -11.87 3.23 4.19
N GLN A 97 -11.86 2.48 5.29
CA GLN A 97 -12.41 1.13 5.34
C GLN A 97 -13.92 1.11 5.09
N GLN A 98 -14.65 2.08 5.64
CA GLN A 98 -16.11 2.23 5.36
C GLN A 98 -16.37 2.52 3.88
N ALA A 99 -15.54 3.35 3.25
CA ALA A 99 -15.64 3.66 1.82
C ALA A 99 -15.38 2.40 0.95
N ARG A 100 -14.41 1.54 1.33
CA ARG A 100 -14.15 0.25 0.67
C ARG A 100 -15.36 -0.69 0.76
N VAL A 101 -15.95 -0.82 1.93
CA VAL A 101 -17.14 -1.65 2.15
C VAL A 101 -18.32 -1.14 1.31
N LYS A 102 -18.55 0.17 1.28
CA LYS A 102 -19.61 0.80 0.49
C LYS A 102 -19.40 0.54 -1.00
N GLN A 103 -18.23 0.85 -1.54
CA GLN A 103 -17.86 0.59 -2.94
C GLN A 103 -18.11 -0.87 -3.32
N THR A 104 -17.62 -1.82 -2.50
CA THR A 104 -17.79 -3.26 -2.75
C THR A 104 -19.25 -3.65 -2.85
N LYS A 105 -20.10 -3.20 -1.92
CA LYS A 105 -21.54 -3.49 -1.93
C LYS A 105 -22.24 -2.92 -3.16
N GLU A 106 -21.90 -1.70 -3.56
CA GLU A 106 -22.47 -1.06 -4.74
C GLU A 106 -22.02 -1.78 -6.03
N MET A 107 -20.75 -2.19 -6.13
CA MET A 107 -20.26 -2.99 -7.26
C MET A 107 -20.93 -4.35 -7.37
N ILE A 108 -21.21 -5.05 -6.25
CA ILE A 108 -21.95 -6.32 -6.23
C ILE A 108 -23.35 -6.14 -6.85
N VAL A 109 -24.04 -5.07 -6.52
CA VAL A 109 -25.36 -4.76 -7.09
C VAL A 109 -25.27 -4.55 -8.61
N LEU A 110 -24.25 -3.81 -9.06
CA LEU A 110 -24.04 -3.56 -10.50
C LEU A 110 -23.61 -4.81 -11.25
N LEU A 111 -22.75 -5.64 -10.68
CA LEU A 111 -22.33 -6.92 -11.25
C LEU A 111 -23.53 -7.84 -11.51
N LYS A 112 -24.43 -7.96 -10.52
CA LYS A 112 -25.67 -8.71 -10.68
C LYS A 112 -26.57 -8.13 -11.77
N LYS A 113 -26.80 -6.80 -11.73
CA LYS A 113 -27.75 -6.11 -12.63
C LYS A 113 -27.25 -6.05 -14.09
N LYS A 114 -25.98 -5.75 -14.28
CA LYS A 114 -25.42 -5.44 -15.62
C LYS A 114 -24.66 -6.59 -16.26
N ALA A 115 -24.09 -7.50 -15.45
CA ALA A 115 -23.28 -8.60 -15.93
C ALA A 115 -23.87 -9.99 -15.59
N GLY A 116 -24.98 -10.06 -14.83
CA GLY A 116 -25.58 -11.34 -14.41
C GLY A 116 -24.73 -12.12 -13.40
N ILE A 117 -23.66 -11.52 -12.87
CA ILE A 117 -22.75 -12.18 -11.92
C ILE A 117 -23.29 -12.02 -10.52
N ASN A 118 -23.58 -13.12 -9.86
CA ASN A 118 -24.18 -13.14 -8.52
C ASN A 118 -23.13 -13.48 -7.46
N ILE A 119 -22.62 -12.48 -6.76
CA ILE A 119 -21.62 -12.59 -5.68
C ILE A 119 -22.24 -12.05 -4.41
N LYS A 120 -21.92 -12.65 -3.26
CA LYS A 120 -22.29 -12.14 -1.93
C LYS A 120 -21.11 -11.38 -1.32
N TYR A 121 -21.40 -10.37 -0.50
CA TYR A 121 -20.39 -9.63 0.23
C TYR A 121 -19.55 -10.54 1.13
N GLU A 122 -20.17 -11.54 1.75
CA GLU A 122 -19.54 -12.54 2.62
C GLU A 122 -18.49 -13.39 1.87
N ASP A 123 -18.69 -13.63 0.58
CA ASP A 123 -17.73 -14.39 -0.22
C ASP A 123 -16.44 -13.58 -0.49
N ILE A 124 -16.59 -12.26 -0.65
CA ILE A 124 -15.44 -11.34 -0.76
C ILE A 124 -14.76 -11.20 0.60
N LYS A 125 -15.53 -11.05 1.69
CA LYS A 125 -15.00 -10.90 3.05
C LYS A 125 -14.16 -12.09 3.52
N LYS A 126 -14.43 -13.30 3.03
CA LYS A 126 -13.62 -14.50 3.34
C LYS A 126 -12.22 -14.49 2.72
N LEU A 127 -11.97 -13.62 1.72
CA LEU A 127 -10.70 -13.53 1.01
C LEU A 127 -9.70 -12.58 1.68
N VAL A 128 -10.11 -11.90 2.75
CA VAL A 128 -9.29 -10.94 3.50
C VAL A 128 -9.31 -11.33 4.97
N ALA A 129 -8.24 -11.02 5.70
CA ALA A 129 -8.15 -11.28 7.14
C ALA A 129 -9.28 -10.57 7.93
N PRO A 130 -9.64 -11.04 9.14
CA PRO A 130 -10.60 -10.35 9.98
C PRO A 130 -10.22 -8.89 10.19
N GLN A 131 -11.14 -7.96 9.94
CA GLN A 131 -10.93 -6.50 9.99
C GLN A 131 -9.92 -5.96 8.95
N GLY A 132 -9.52 -6.77 7.99
CA GLY A 132 -8.66 -6.32 6.89
C GLY A 132 -9.41 -5.47 5.86
N SER A 133 -8.66 -4.75 5.04
CA SER A 133 -9.15 -3.86 4.00
C SER A 133 -9.48 -4.60 2.71
N ILE A 134 -10.73 -4.55 2.27
CA ILE A 134 -11.13 -5.12 0.98
C ILE A 134 -10.55 -4.28 -0.16
N GLY A 135 -9.82 -4.92 -1.06
CA GLY A 135 -9.26 -4.32 -2.28
C GLY A 135 -9.89 -4.86 -3.57
N ARG A 136 -9.55 -4.22 -4.69
CA ARG A 136 -9.93 -4.66 -6.05
C ARG A 136 -9.59 -6.12 -6.35
N PRO A 137 -8.43 -6.66 -5.89
CA PRO A 137 -8.08 -8.08 -6.12
C PRO A 137 -9.09 -9.06 -5.52
N HIS A 138 -9.67 -8.73 -4.36
CA HIS A 138 -10.69 -9.58 -3.72
C HIS A 138 -11.98 -9.64 -4.54
N ILE A 139 -12.41 -8.49 -5.09
CA ILE A 139 -13.59 -8.43 -5.96
C ILE A 139 -13.34 -9.23 -7.24
N ALA A 140 -12.14 -9.06 -7.86
CA ALA A 140 -11.76 -9.80 -9.06
C ALA A 140 -11.72 -11.31 -8.83
N ARG A 141 -11.13 -11.76 -7.71
CA ARG A 141 -11.12 -13.19 -7.33
C ARG A 141 -12.54 -13.73 -7.11
N ALA A 142 -13.41 -12.96 -6.46
CA ALA A 142 -14.81 -13.37 -6.24
C ALA A 142 -15.59 -13.46 -7.56
N ILE A 143 -15.37 -12.55 -8.52
CA ILE A 143 -15.94 -12.63 -9.87
C ILE A 143 -15.52 -13.92 -10.56
N THR A 144 -14.22 -14.24 -10.54
CA THR A 144 -13.68 -15.45 -11.15
C THR A 144 -14.22 -16.72 -10.48
N SER A 145 -14.25 -16.74 -9.14
CA SER A 145 -14.80 -17.88 -8.38
C SER A 145 -16.29 -18.11 -8.63
N ALA A 146 -17.05 -17.05 -8.94
CA ALA A 146 -18.47 -17.14 -9.31
C ALA A 146 -18.69 -17.53 -10.79
N GLY A 147 -17.62 -17.83 -11.54
CA GLY A 147 -17.70 -18.18 -12.97
C GLY A 147 -17.95 -16.99 -13.89
N GLY A 148 -17.82 -15.74 -13.39
CA GLY A 148 -18.02 -14.53 -14.18
C GLY A 148 -16.90 -14.27 -15.19
N THR A 149 -15.70 -14.83 -14.96
CA THR A 149 -14.54 -14.77 -15.86
C THR A 149 -13.71 -16.03 -15.73
N SER A 150 -12.84 -16.29 -16.73
CA SER A 150 -11.90 -17.42 -16.73
C SER A 150 -10.65 -17.17 -15.87
N SER A 151 -10.34 -15.91 -15.55
CA SER A 151 -9.17 -15.52 -14.77
C SER A 151 -9.37 -14.18 -14.06
N VAL A 152 -8.55 -13.96 -13.03
CA VAL A 152 -8.50 -12.67 -12.31
C VAL A 152 -8.08 -11.53 -13.24
N ILE A 153 -7.16 -11.77 -14.18
CA ILE A 153 -6.74 -10.80 -15.20
C ILE A 153 -7.93 -10.37 -16.05
N GLU A 154 -8.74 -11.33 -16.50
CA GLU A 154 -9.95 -11.04 -17.26
C GLU A 154 -10.99 -10.26 -16.43
N ALA A 155 -11.11 -10.56 -15.12
CA ALA A 155 -12.00 -9.83 -14.23
C ALA A 155 -11.58 -8.35 -14.11
N TYR A 156 -10.27 -8.06 -14.00
CA TYR A 156 -9.76 -6.70 -14.04
C TYR A 156 -10.10 -6.01 -15.36
N ALA A 157 -9.80 -6.63 -16.47
CA ALA A 157 -10.02 -6.06 -17.81
C ALA A 157 -11.49 -5.73 -18.09
N LYS A 158 -12.43 -6.56 -17.58
CA LYS A 158 -13.87 -6.40 -17.86
C LYS A 158 -14.62 -5.58 -16.82
N TYR A 159 -14.26 -5.69 -15.52
CA TYR A 159 -15.12 -5.24 -14.42
C TYR A 159 -14.46 -4.32 -13.41
N ILE A 160 -13.11 -4.29 -13.32
CA ILE A 160 -12.35 -3.58 -12.29
C ILE A 160 -11.51 -2.43 -12.89
N ASN A 161 -11.95 -1.82 -13.94
CA ASN A 161 -11.31 -0.67 -14.57
C ASN A 161 -12.29 0.49 -14.70
N ASP A 162 -11.80 1.71 -14.86
CA ASP A 162 -12.60 2.94 -14.87
C ASP A 162 -13.58 3.01 -16.06
N ALA A 163 -13.31 2.31 -17.16
CA ALA A 163 -14.21 2.21 -18.29
C ALA A 163 -15.37 1.21 -18.08
N SER A 164 -15.31 0.40 -17.03
CA SER A 164 -16.31 -0.62 -16.77
C SER A 164 -17.62 -0.02 -16.23
N PRO A 165 -18.79 -0.37 -16.77
CA PRO A 165 -20.07 0.12 -16.28
C PRO A 165 -20.46 -0.42 -14.89
N VAL A 166 -19.70 -1.37 -14.36
CA VAL A 166 -19.91 -1.94 -13.00
C VAL A 166 -18.90 -1.42 -12.00
N TYR A 167 -17.81 -0.79 -12.46
CA TYR A 167 -16.84 -0.16 -11.57
C TYR A 167 -17.39 1.14 -10.99
N ILE A 168 -17.11 1.37 -9.73
CA ILE A 168 -17.45 2.60 -9.01
C ILE A 168 -16.16 3.14 -8.41
N GLN A 169 -15.80 4.35 -8.81
CA GLN A 169 -14.67 5.03 -8.16
C GLN A 169 -15.01 5.31 -6.70
N ARG A 170 -14.15 4.87 -5.81
CA ARG A 170 -14.33 5.08 -4.37
C ARG A 170 -14.19 6.56 -4.03
N LYS A 171 -15.10 7.07 -3.20
CA LYS A 171 -14.89 8.34 -2.51
C LYS A 171 -13.88 8.08 -1.39
N THR A 172 -12.72 8.66 -1.52
CA THR A 172 -11.61 8.54 -0.58
C THR A 172 -11.07 9.92 -0.23
N VAL A 173 -10.19 10.01 0.75
CA VAL A 173 -9.52 11.26 1.13
C VAL A 173 -8.63 11.78 0.01
N SER A 174 -8.31 13.06 0.05
CA SER A 174 -7.32 13.65 -0.85
C SER A 174 -5.90 13.29 -0.42
N PRO A 175 -4.89 13.36 -1.32
CA PRO A 175 -3.49 13.22 -0.92
C PRO A 175 -3.05 14.25 0.11
N HIS A 176 -3.61 15.48 0.06
CA HIS A 176 -3.33 16.53 1.03
C HIS A 176 -3.74 16.13 2.44
N GLU A 177 -4.98 15.66 2.60
CA GLU A 177 -5.51 15.19 3.88
C GLU A 177 -4.72 13.97 4.40
N ALA A 178 -4.39 13.00 3.55
CA ALA A 178 -3.60 11.84 3.95
C ALA A 178 -2.20 12.22 4.42
N VAL A 179 -1.51 13.11 3.69
CA VAL A 179 -0.18 13.60 4.05
C VAL A 179 -0.23 14.35 5.38
N GLU A 180 -1.17 15.28 5.55
CA GLU A 180 -1.33 16.08 6.76
C GLU A 180 -1.60 15.20 7.98
N VAL A 181 -2.55 14.27 7.90
CA VAL A 181 -2.89 13.36 9.00
C VAL A 181 -1.72 12.44 9.38
N ILE A 182 -1.00 11.87 8.40
CA ILE A 182 0.21 11.06 8.68
C ILE A 182 1.27 11.92 9.38
N TYR A 183 1.49 13.14 8.89
CA TYR A 183 2.48 14.06 9.43
C TYR A 183 2.15 14.51 10.85
N ASP A 184 0.90 14.87 11.12
CA ASP A 184 0.41 15.30 12.43
C ASP A 184 0.35 14.14 13.44
N ALA A 185 0.25 12.90 12.96
CA ALA A 185 0.44 11.71 13.78
C ALA A 185 1.92 11.39 14.07
N GLY A 186 2.85 12.32 13.78
CA GLY A 186 4.29 12.12 14.00
C GLY A 186 4.95 11.18 12.98
N GLY A 187 4.27 10.89 11.88
CA GLY A 187 4.76 10.01 10.84
C GLY A 187 5.55 10.72 9.73
N ILE A 188 6.07 9.92 8.82
CA ILE A 188 6.80 10.35 7.63
C ILE A 188 5.96 10.00 6.41
N PRO A 189 5.19 10.94 5.83
CA PRO A 189 4.44 10.68 4.61
C PRO A 189 5.35 10.68 3.38
N VAL A 190 5.15 9.68 2.51
CA VAL A 190 5.95 9.43 1.32
C VAL A 190 5.04 9.20 0.12
N PHE A 191 5.35 9.83 -1.02
CA PHE A 191 4.63 9.61 -2.26
C PHE A 191 4.99 8.23 -2.82
N ALA A 192 4.01 7.31 -2.88
CA ALA A 192 4.22 5.95 -3.33
C ALA A 192 4.29 5.86 -4.87
N HIS A 193 5.14 4.97 -5.39
CA HIS A 193 5.28 4.57 -6.81
C HIS A 193 4.81 5.62 -7.84
N PRO A 194 5.45 6.80 -7.91
CA PRO A 194 4.98 7.96 -8.70
C PRO A 194 4.82 7.70 -10.19
N ILE A 195 5.38 6.62 -10.75
CA ILE A 195 5.20 6.22 -12.15
C ILE A 195 3.72 6.01 -12.53
N ASP A 196 2.88 5.64 -11.58
CA ASP A 196 1.46 5.41 -11.83
C ASP A 196 0.70 6.73 -12.14
N VAL A 197 1.30 7.87 -11.78
CA VAL A 197 0.74 9.21 -11.95
C VAL A 197 1.82 10.23 -12.37
N ASP A 198 2.77 9.81 -13.19
CA ASP A 198 3.95 10.57 -13.60
C ASP A 198 3.63 11.97 -14.14
N THR A 199 2.55 12.09 -14.92
CA THR A 199 2.12 13.35 -15.54
C THR A 199 1.69 14.43 -14.55
N ILE A 200 1.32 14.04 -13.33
CA ILE A 200 0.88 14.98 -12.27
C ILE A 200 1.83 15.01 -11.07
N PHE A 201 2.81 14.08 -11.03
CA PHE A 201 3.69 13.88 -9.87
C PHE A 201 4.37 15.16 -9.42
N GLU A 202 5.14 15.82 -10.29
CA GLU A 202 5.95 16.99 -9.92
C GLU A 202 5.11 18.09 -9.30
N LYS A 203 3.97 18.41 -9.93
CA LYS A 203 3.06 19.43 -9.43
C LYS A 203 2.46 19.03 -8.08
N LEU A 204 1.93 17.81 -7.99
CA LEU A 204 1.27 17.35 -6.78
C LEU A 204 2.27 17.20 -5.63
N ALA A 205 3.45 16.63 -5.84
CA ALA A 205 4.49 16.51 -4.81
C ALA A 205 4.89 17.88 -4.27
N THR A 206 5.05 18.89 -5.16
CA THR A 206 5.34 20.28 -4.76
C THR A 206 4.23 20.87 -3.88
N GLU A 207 2.96 20.64 -4.23
CA GLU A 207 1.81 21.05 -3.41
C GLU A 207 1.85 20.37 -2.03
N LEU A 208 2.11 19.05 -1.99
CA LEU A 208 2.09 18.23 -0.78
C LEU A 208 3.21 18.54 0.23
N ILE A 209 4.33 19.14 -0.20
CA ILE A 209 5.43 19.53 0.71
C ILE A 209 4.90 20.50 1.80
N SER A 210 4.02 21.43 1.44
CA SER A 210 3.44 22.37 2.41
C SER A 210 2.48 21.71 3.41
N TYR A 211 2.00 20.49 3.11
CA TYR A 211 1.18 19.67 4.02
C TYR A 211 2.01 18.66 4.83
N GLY A 212 3.31 18.60 4.59
CA GLY A 212 4.21 17.75 5.36
C GLY A 212 4.76 16.53 4.62
N LEU A 213 4.62 16.45 3.28
CA LEU A 213 5.28 15.38 2.50
C LEU A 213 6.79 15.39 2.78
N ARG A 214 7.38 14.21 3.03
CA ARG A 214 8.79 14.06 3.41
C ARG A 214 9.60 13.22 2.45
N GLY A 215 8.96 12.38 1.64
CA GLY A 215 9.71 11.47 0.78
C GLY A 215 8.98 11.07 -0.50
N VAL A 216 9.74 10.38 -1.36
CA VAL A 216 9.28 9.79 -2.62
C VAL A 216 9.80 8.37 -2.70
N GLU A 217 8.95 7.42 -3.07
CA GLU A 217 9.35 6.06 -3.36
C GLU A 217 9.97 5.99 -4.77
N ALA A 218 11.30 6.10 -4.83
CA ALA A 218 12.03 6.02 -6.10
C ALA A 218 12.39 4.57 -6.48
N TYR A 219 12.75 3.73 -5.50
CA TYR A 219 13.07 2.32 -5.74
C TYR A 219 11.81 1.47 -5.68
N HIS A 220 11.24 1.15 -6.84
CA HIS A 220 10.02 0.34 -6.94
C HIS A 220 10.11 -0.65 -8.11
N ARG A 221 9.41 -1.80 -8.00
CA ARG A 221 9.45 -2.87 -9.03
C ARG A 221 9.03 -2.44 -10.44
N LYS A 222 8.20 -1.40 -10.56
CA LYS A 222 7.75 -0.83 -11.84
C LYS A 222 8.76 0.16 -12.42
N HIS A 223 9.77 0.57 -11.66
CA HIS A 223 10.72 1.60 -12.04
C HIS A 223 11.95 0.96 -12.71
N SER A 224 12.21 1.31 -13.95
CA SER A 224 13.49 1.03 -14.60
C SER A 224 14.61 1.86 -13.96
N PRO A 225 15.89 1.52 -14.16
CA PRO A 225 17.01 2.33 -13.64
C PRO A 225 16.92 3.81 -13.99
N ALA A 226 16.49 4.16 -15.20
CA ALA A 226 16.28 5.56 -15.62
C ALA A 226 15.14 6.24 -14.87
N VAL A 227 14.07 5.50 -14.56
CA VAL A 227 12.94 6.01 -13.78
C VAL A 227 13.34 6.20 -12.32
N VAL A 228 14.13 5.28 -11.74
CA VAL A 228 14.71 5.44 -10.40
C VAL A 228 15.56 6.70 -10.34
N GLU A 229 16.46 6.91 -11.30
CA GLU A 229 17.32 8.10 -11.38
C GLU A 229 16.49 9.39 -11.49
N TYR A 230 15.45 9.39 -12.33
CA TYR A 230 14.55 10.51 -12.49
C TYR A 230 13.85 10.90 -11.18
N PHE A 231 13.16 9.95 -10.52
CA PHE A 231 12.45 10.25 -9.27
C PHE A 231 13.39 10.54 -8.10
N SER A 232 14.57 9.92 -8.05
CA SER A 232 15.61 10.26 -7.06
C SER A 232 16.08 11.69 -7.24
N SER A 233 16.41 12.11 -8.46
CA SER A 233 16.82 13.49 -8.76
C SER A 233 15.72 14.52 -8.44
N MET A 234 14.45 14.16 -8.70
CA MET A 234 13.33 15.03 -8.37
C MET A 234 13.15 15.15 -6.85
N ALA A 235 13.25 14.03 -6.10
CA ALA A 235 13.19 14.04 -4.64
C ALA A 235 14.29 14.93 -4.04
N GLU A 236 15.53 14.79 -4.49
CA GLU A 236 16.67 15.62 -4.07
C GLU A 236 16.43 17.11 -4.31
N LYS A 237 15.97 17.48 -5.52
CA LYS A 237 15.64 18.89 -5.87
C LYS A 237 14.54 19.47 -4.98
N MET A 238 13.60 18.64 -4.54
CA MET A 238 12.51 19.02 -3.65
C MET A 238 12.88 18.97 -2.17
N GLY A 239 14.08 18.50 -1.80
CA GLY A 239 14.49 18.31 -0.41
C GLY A 239 13.76 17.16 0.30
N LEU A 240 13.28 16.19 -0.46
CA LEU A 240 12.57 15.00 0.03
C LEU A 240 13.53 13.82 0.17
N ILE A 241 13.31 12.95 1.16
CA ILE A 241 14.05 11.69 1.29
C ILE A 241 13.60 10.71 0.20
N ILE A 242 14.46 9.74 -0.08
CA ILE A 242 14.17 8.66 -1.02
C ILE A 242 13.82 7.41 -0.23
N THR A 243 12.78 6.69 -0.66
CA THR A 243 12.41 5.38 -0.13
C THR A 243 12.30 4.33 -1.24
N GLY A 244 11.99 3.11 -0.85
CA GLY A 244 11.74 2.06 -1.82
C GLY A 244 11.28 0.75 -1.21
N GLY A 245 10.59 -0.02 -2.02
CA GLY A 245 10.08 -1.33 -1.66
C GLY A 245 9.66 -2.16 -2.86
N SER A 246 9.34 -3.42 -2.62
CA SER A 246 8.93 -4.35 -3.67
C SER A 246 7.47 -4.22 -4.07
N ASP A 247 6.64 -3.58 -3.24
CA ASP A 247 5.19 -3.63 -3.36
C ASP A 247 4.70 -5.10 -3.46
N PHE A 248 5.24 -5.93 -2.54
CA PHE A 248 4.97 -7.36 -2.53
C PHE A 248 3.54 -7.65 -2.08
N HIS A 249 2.81 -8.39 -2.90
CA HIS A 249 1.45 -8.86 -2.59
C HIS A 249 1.35 -10.38 -2.59
N THR A 250 2.06 -11.03 -3.52
CA THR A 250 1.97 -12.49 -3.72
C THR A 250 3.22 -12.99 -4.42
N PRO A 251 3.64 -14.24 -4.17
CA PRO A 251 4.64 -14.88 -5.02
C PRO A 251 4.19 -14.87 -6.49
N SER A 252 5.13 -14.63 -7.39
CA SER A 252 4.84 -14.66 -8.83
C SER A 252 4.27 -16.03 -9.23
N ALA A 253 3.18 -16.02 -10.01
CA ALA A 253 2.56 -17.25 -10.52
C ALA A 253 3.51 -18.07 -11.41
N ASN A 254 4.52 -17.43 -12.01
CA ASN A 254 5.55 -18.09 -12.81
C ASN A 254 6.73 -18.46 -11.90
N HIS A 255 6.79 -19.72 -11.49
CA HIS A 255 7.90 -20.37 -10.74
C HIS A 255 8.04 -20.01 -9.25
N GLY A 256 7.02 -19.50 -8.57
CA GLY A 256 7.10 -19.19 -7.14
C GLY A 256 8.15 -18.12 -6.78
N ASN A 257 8.55 -17.27 -7.72
CA ASN A 257 9.52 -16.23 -7.49
C ASN A 257 8.97 -15.20 -6.51
N ILE A 258 9.58 -15.13 -5.35
CA ILE A 258 9.31 -14.11 -4.35
C ILE A 258 10.04 -12.83 -4.79
N LEU A 259 9.31 -11.73 -4.97
CA LEU A 259 9.88 -10.45 -5.37
C LEU A 259 10.33 -9.60 -4.18
N MET A 260 9.94 -9.97 -2.96
CA MET A 260 10.35 -9.32 -1.72
C MET A 260 11.88 -9.21 -1.63
N GLY A 261 12.38 -8.04 -1.36
CA GLY A 261 13.81 -7.76 -1.25
C GLY A 261 14.61 -7.83 -2.56
N LYS A 262 13.95 -8.08 -3.72
CA LYS A 262 14.65 -8.12 -5.03
C LYS A 262 14.86 -6.75 -5.65
N ASN A 263 14.05 -5.77 -5.29
CA ASN A 263 14.37 -4.39 -5.59
C ASN A 263 15.54 -4.00 -4.69
N LEU A 264 16.68 -3.73 -5.31
CA LEU A 264 17.90 -3.34 -4.59
C LEU A 264 17.73 -1.93 -4.04
N VAL A 265 17.01 -1.83 -2.92
CA VAL A 265 16.93 -0.59 -2.15
C VAL A 265 18.27 -0.40 -1.44
N PRO A 266 19.02 0.68 -1.72
CA PRO A 266 20.29 0.91 -1.07
C PRO A 266 20.17 1.05 0.45
N SER A 267 21.15 0.55 1.20
CA SER A 267 21.11 0.59 2.68
C SER A 267 21.02 2.01 3.27
N TRP A 268 21.57 3.01 2.58
CA TRP A 268 21.50 4.40 3.02
C TRP A 268 20.04 4.95 3.08
N VAL A 269 19.11 4.35 2.35
CA VAL A 269 17.68 4.70 2.39
C VAL A 269 17.12 4.50 3.80
N TYR A 270 17.50 3.41 4.47
CA TYR A 270 17.13 3.18 5.87
C TYR A 270 17.70 4.26 6.80
N ASP A 271 18.97 4.60 6.62
CA ASP A 271 19.65 5.62 7.44
C ASP A 271 18.98 6.99 7.29
N GLU A 272 18.57 7.36 6.07
CA GLU A 272 17.81 8.59 5.81
C GLU A 272 16.42 8.56 6.44
N LEU A 273 15.70 7.45 6.33
CA LEU A 273 14.39 7.30 6.94
C LEU A 273 14.45 7.43 8.47
N VAL A 274 15.43 6.78 9.11
CA VAL A 274 15.65 6.88 10.57
C VAL A 274 16.10 8.29 10.97
N LYS A 275 16.91 8.94 10.16
CA LYS A 275 17.32 10.34 10.38
C LYS A 275 16.13 11.29 10.28
N GLU A 276 15.23 11.08 9.32
CA GLU A 276 14.02 11.89 9.18
C GLU A 276 13.05 11.66 10.36
N LYS A 277 12.90 10.41 10.84
CA LYS A 277 12.16 10.10 12.06
C LYS A 277 12.60 10.96 13.24
N LYS A 278 13.92 11.03 13.50
CA LYS A 278 14.47 11.84 14.59
C LYS A 278 14.14 13.34 14.45
N LYS A 279 14.07 13.86 13.22
CA LYS A 279 13.68 15.26 12.99
C LYS A 279 12.20 15.49 13.29
N VAL A 280 11.34 14.51 12.99
CA VAL A 280 9.91 14.58 13.31
C VAL A 280 9.67 14.52 14.81
N GLU A 281 10.41 13.69 15.55
CA GLU A 281 10.31 13.54 17.01
C GLU A 281 10.79 14.79 17.79
N LEU A 282 11.55 15.68 17.17
CA LEU A 282 12.06 16.91 17.79
C LEU A 282 11.13 18.12 17.63
N ARG A 283 9.94 17.95 17.06
CA ARG A 283 8.91 19.01 16.88
C ARG A 283 7.94 19.03 18.05
#